data_7674b251988d9880d2d2151ea9aead7f
#
_entry.id   7674b251988d9880d2d2151ea9aead7f
#
_cell.length_a   1.000
_cell.length_b   1.000
_cell.length_c   1.000
_cell.angle_alpha   90.00
_cell.angle_beta   90.00
_cell.angle_gamma   90.00
#
_symmetry.space_group_name_H-M   'P 1'
#
loop_
_entity.id
_entity.type
_entity.pdbx_description
1 polymer ?
#
loop_
_entity_poly.entity_id
_entity_poly.type
_entity_poly.pdbx_seq_one_letter_code
_entity_poly.pdbx_strand_id
1 'polypeptide(L)'
;TVAQNKLTELTATVTGNTKNLKASDFTVKSEATNVVYPVSKVTVDSKDASKVTLTLFSELKDAATYDVTLDGITKTFVASDGKVASIALDKATIPYATETEVKLVSKDANGVIVKELKYGEADASYDFTINTNGNGYTNGSKLYLNKVGDTATAEITYKTGKYDQNGKPEGNIGPNKVTITATAQSEINNFAVRIDDSAKKFDKAKDTNKIAVNETKVAMFKIQNADNQEISDYSKYTFESSDKSVLMLASNKVGTNNSIGITALKNGTAYILVKKDDKVVGSVAIDIVAERAVATLDVDKTDVTLSKDLSNDTKKVNVTLKDQYGDKWGGDYNLNVECLSTDAKDAQGNTLTVNTVNANASSKYFAFTAKTCLLYTSPSPRDTR
;
A
#
# COMPACT_ATOMS: atom_id res chain seq x y z
N THR A 1 -7.55 -3.84 9.48
CA THR A 1 -7.19 -3.58 8.07
C THR A 1 -6.62 -4.84 7.43
N VAL A 2 -6.75 -4.96 6.10
CA VAL A 2 -6.11 -6.01 5.31
C VAL A 2 -5.39 -5.36 4.13
N ALA A 3 -4.21 -5.87 3.81
CA ALA A 3 -3.43 -5.45 2.64
C ALA A 3 -2.74 -6.67 2.01
N GLN A 4 -2.62 -6.68 0.69
CA GLN A 4 -1.84 -7.69 -0.01
C GLN A 4 -0.37 -7.26 -0.05
N ASN A 5 0.54 -8.17 0.34
CA ASN A 5 1.98 -7.93 0.32
C ASN A 5 2.66 -8.65 -0.84
N LYS A 6 2.22 -9.89 -1.10
CA LYS A 6 2.64 -10.71 -2.25
C LYS A 6 1.40 -11.31 -2.90
N LEU A 7 1.54 -11.83 -4.08
CA LEU A 7 0.41 -12.47 -4.77
C LEU A 7 -0.26 -13.57 -3.93
N THR A 8 0.50 -14.22 -3.03
CA THR A 8 0.02 -15.27 -2.11
C THR A 8 -0.01 -14.87 -0.65
N GLU A 9 0.32 -13.63 -0.29
CA GLU A 9 0.40 -13.22 1.12
C GLU A 9 -0.41 -11.94 1.38
N LEU A 10 -1.23 -12.00 2.43
CA LEU A 10 -1.97 -10.86 2.96
C LEU A 10 -1.47 -10.55 4.37
N THR A 11 -1.44 -9.27 4.73
CA THR A 11 -1.26 -8.85 6.13
C THR A 11 -2.59 -8.30 6.66
N ALA A 12 -3.09 -8.91 7.73
CA ALA A 12 -4.24 -8.43 8.48
C ALA A 12 -3.77 -7.75 9.77
N THR A 13 -4.34 -6.58 10.10
CA THR A 13 -4.19 -6.00 11.44
C THR A 13 -5.39 -6.43 12.28
N VAL A 14 -5.12 -7.21 13.32
CA VAL A 14 -6.12 -7.82 14.21
C VAL A 14 -6.03 -7.16 15.59
N THR A 15 -7.18 -6.83 16.17
CA THR A 15 -7.27 -6.37 17.56
C THR A 15 -7.68 -7.54 18.44
N GLY A 16 -6.96 -7.76 19.55
CA GLY A 16 -7.21 -8.85 20.48
C GLY A 16 -6.07 -9.86 20.59
N ASN A 17 -6.39 -11.06 21.06
CA ASN A 17 -5.41 -12.11 21.28
C ASN A 17 -5.18 -12.92 20.00
N THR A 18 -3.99 -12.79 19.41
CA THR A 18 -3.61 -13.44 18.15
C THR A 18 -2.83 -14.75 18.32
N LYS A 19 -2.49 -15.15 19.57
CA LYS A 19 -1.58 -16.27 19.84
C LYS A 19 -2.04 -17.63 19.31
N ASN A 20 -3.35 -17.84 19.18
CA ASN A 20 -3.93 -19.13 18.83
C ASN A 20 -4.63 -19.12 17.46
N LEU A 21 -4.44 -18.07 16.65
CA LEU A 21 -5.07 -17.98 15.34
C LEU A 21 -4.56 -19.09 14.41
N LYS A 22 -5.50 -19.71 13.71
CA LYS A 22 -5.25 -20.81 12.75
C LYS A 22 -5.74 -20.39 11.36
N ALA A 23 -5.28 -21.09 10.34
CA ALA A 23 -5.72 -20.86 8.97
C ALA A 23 -7.24 -21.01 8.80
N SER A 24 -7.86 -21.93 9.55
CA SER A 24 -9.32 -22.18 9.55
C SER A 24 -10.15 -21.02 10.10
N ASP A 25 -9.56 -20.11 10.85
CA ASP A 25 -10.28 -18.99 11.46
C ASP A 25 -10.51 -17.87 10.45
N PHE A 26 -9.79 -17.91 9.33
CA PHE A 26 -9.86 -16.91 8.27
C PHE A 26 -10.56 -17.47 7.03
N THR A 27 -11.48 -16.69 6.49
CA THR A 27 -12.06 -16.93 5.17
C THR A 27 -11.66 -15.79 4.23
N VAL A 28 -11.02 -16.16 3.11
CA VAL A 28 -10.71 -15.22 2.01
C VAL A 28 -11.61 -15.58 0.83
N LYS A 29 -12.42 -14.63 0.36
CA LYS A 29 -13.47 -14.89 -0.65
C LYS A 29 -13.49 -13.75 -1.68
N SER A 30 -13.63 -14.10 -2.96
CA SER A 30 -13.91 -13.13 -4.02
C SER A 30 -15.33 -12.59 -3.91
N GLU A 31 -15.51 -11.27 -3.90
CA GLU A 31 -16.84 -10.65 -3.90
C GLU A 31 -17.63 -10.98 -5.18
N ALA A 32 -16.97 -10.97 -6.33
CA ALA A 32 -17.61 -11.15 -7.63
C ALA A 32 -18.09 -12.59 -7.86
N THR A 33 -17.30 -13.59 -7.44
CA THR A 33 -17.54 -15.00 -7.77
C THR A 33 -18.00 -15.84 -6.58
N ASN A 34 -17.90 -15.31 -5.36
CA ASN A 34 -18.11 -16.04 -4.10
C ASN A 34 -17.16 -17.24 -3.88
N VAL A 35 -16.12 -17.39 -4.70
CA VAL A 35 -15.12 -18.45 -4.56
C VAL A 35 -14.25 -18.18 -3.34
N VAL A 36 -14.04 -19.21 -2.53
CA VAL A 36 -13.17 -19.17 -1.35
C VAL A 36 -11.74 -19.55 -1.74
N TYR A 37 -10.77 -18.75 -1.28
CA TYR A 37 -9.35 -18.98 -1.45
C TYR A 37 -8.77 -19.44 -0.11
N PRO A 38 -8.41 -20.72 0.03
CA PRO A 38 -8.01 -21.26 1.31
C PRO A 38 -6.69 -20.65 1.81
N VAL A 39 -6.66 -20.36 3.11
CA VAL A 39 -5.42 -19.95 3.82
C VAL A 39 -4.63 -21.21 4.17
N SER A 40 -3.37 -21.25 3.76
CA SER A 40 -2.47 -22.38 4.03
C SER A 40 -1.74 -22.24 5.36
N LYS A 41 -1.41 -20.99 5.73
CA LYS A 41 -0.63 -20.70 6.95
C LYS A 41 -1.00 -19.34 7.52
N VAL A 42 -0.98 -19.25 8.83
CA VAL A 42 -1.08 -18.00 9.60
C VAL A 42 0.21 -17.80 10.39
N THR A 43 0.77 -16.61 10.31
CA THR A 43 1.99 -16.25 11.05
C THR A 43 1.77 -14.92 11.75
N VAL A 44 1.89 -14.91 13.07
CA VAL A 44 1.84 -13.67 13.85
C VAL A 44 3.22 -13.03 13.86
N ASP A 45 3.30 -11.73 13.64
CA ASP A 45 4.56 -11.00 13.67
C ASP A 45 5.15 -11.04 15.10
N SER A 46 6.43 -11.37 15.20
CA SER A 46 7.10 -11.53 16.50
C SER A 46 7.36 -10.21 17.24
N LYS A 47 7.32 -9.07 16.50
CA LYS A 47 7.55 -7.73 17.05
C LYS A 47 6.25 -6.97 17.25
N ASP A 48 5.21 -7.30 16.49
CA ASP A 48 3.90 -6.68 16.54
C ASP A 48 2.80 -7.74 16.44
N ALA A 49 2.36 -8.22 17.61
CA ALA A 49 1.35 -9.27 17.70
C ALA A 49 -0.01 -8.90 17.07
N SER A 50 -0.26 -7.64 16.75
CA SER A 50 -1.45 -7.22 16.00
C SER A 50 -1.35 -7.52 14.50
N LYS A 51 -0.15 -7.73 13.96
CA LYS A 51 0.08 -8.05 12.55
C LYS A 51 0.09 -9.54 12.32
N VAL A 52 -0.78 -10.00 11.45
CA VAL A 52 -0.96 -11.40 11.11
C VAL A 52 -0.81 -11.57 9.60
N THR A 53 0.16 -12.39 9.20
CA THR A 53 0.36 -12.76 7.79
C THR A 53 -0.44 -14.01 7.48
N LEU A 54 -1.29 -13.93 6.46
CA LEU A 54 -2.04 -15.03 5.88
C LEU A 54 -1.36 -15.45 4.59
N THR A 55 -0.91 -16.69 4.51
CA THR A 55 -0.39 -17.27 3.26
C THR A 55 -1.50 -18.07 2.59
N LEU A 56 -1.74 -17.83 1.32
CA LEU A 56 -2.74 -18.52 0.51
C LEU A 56 -2.12 -19.67 -0.28
N PHE A 57 -2.93 -20.66 -0.68
CA PHE A 57 -2.52 -21.70 -1.62
C PHE A 57 -2.42 -21.18 -3.06
N SER A 58 -3.16 -20.13 -3.40
CA SER A 58 -3.26 -19.59 -4.75
C SER A 58 -2.91 -18.12 -4.79
N GLU A 59 -2.35 -17.66 -5.92
CA GLU A 59 -2.10 -16.26 -6.18
C GLU A 59 -3.41 -15.50 -6.43
N LEU A 60 -3.50 -14.29 -5.88
CA LEU A 60 -4.52 -13.30 -6.21
C LEU A 60 -3.87 -12.24 -7.09
N LYS A 61 -4.26 -12.21 -8.39
CA LYS A 61 -3.63 -11.36 -9.41
C LYS A 61 -4.57 -10.93 -10.53
N ASP A 62 -5.85 -10.75 -10.20
CA ASP A 62 -6.92 -10.47 -11.15
C ASP A 62 -7.52 -9.06 -11.00
N ALA A 63 -6.94 -8.23 -10.14
CA ALA A 63 -7.44 -6.90 -9.77
C ALA A 63 -8.87 -6.91 -9.20
N ALA A 64 -9.36 -8.06 -8.73
CA ALA A 64 -10.69 -8.20 -8.16
C ALA A 64 -10.71 -7.83 -6.66
N THR A 65 -11.92 -7.59 -6.16
CA THR A 65 -12.15 -7.31 -4.74
C THR A 65 -12.35 -8.61 -3.97
N TYR A 66 -11.73 -8.67 -2.81
CA TYR A 66 -11.76 -9.83 -1.90
C TYR A 66 -12.14 -9.42 -0.49
N ASP A 67 -12.93 -10.28 0.13
CA ASP A 67 -13.28 -10.23 1.54
C ASP A 67 -12.35 -11.11 2.37
N VAL A 68 -11.88 -10.59 3.48
CA VAL A 68 -11.21 -11.38 4.53
C VAL A 68 -12.04 -11.30 5.79
N THR A 69 -12.55 -12.44 6.23
CA THR A 69 -13.43 -12.57 7.40
C THR A 69 -12.69 -13.31 8.52
N LEU A 70 -12.75 -12.74 9.72
CA LEU A 70 -12.31 -13.34 10.99
C LEU A 70 -13.40 -13.09 12.04
N ASP A 71 -13.91 -14.12 12.71
CA ASP A 71 -14.94 -14.03 13.76
C ASP A 71 -16.16 -13.18 13.34
N GLY A 72 -16.61 -13.32 12.10
CA GLY A 72 -17.74 -12.57 11.54
C GLY A 72 -17.43 -11.13 11.14
N ILE A 73 -16.21 -10.63 11.40
CA ILE A 73 -15.76 -9.29 10.98
C ILE A 73 -15.10 -9.41 9.61
N THR A 74 -15.67 -8.74 8.62
CA THR A 74 -15.14 -8.72 7.25
C THR A 74 -14.40 -7.43 6.94
N LYS A 75 -13.28 -7.54 6.24
CA LYS A 75 -12.52 -6.42 5.65
C LYS A 75 -12.21 -6.74 4.21
N THR A 76 -12.37 -5.74 3.35
CA THR A 76 -12.20 -5.83 1.91
C THR A 76 -10.85 -5.27 1.48
N PHE A 77 -10.28 -5.82 0.41
CA PHE A 77 -9.14 -5.25 -0.30
C PHE A 77 -9.25 -5.56 -1.80
N VAL A 78 -8.54 -4.77 -2.62
CA VAL A 78 -8.40 -5.05 -4.06
C VAL A 78 -7.09 -5.78 -4.27
N ALA A 79 -7.15 -6.91 -4.96
CA ALA A 79 -5.96 -7.70 -5.27
C ALA A 79 -5.09 -7.01 -6.35
N SER A 80 -3.81 -7.37 -6.39
CA SER A 80 -2.88 -7.03 -7.46
C SER A 80 -3.43 -7.44 -8.82
N ASP A 81 -3.06 -6.72 -9.88
CA ASP A 81 -3.28 -7.17 -11.26
C ASP A 81 -2.16 -8.11 -11.77
N GLY A 82 -1.16 -8.38 -10.92
CA GLY A 82 -0.02 -9.23 -11.21
C GLY A 82 0.97 -8.66 -12.22
N LYS A 83 0.79 -7.40 -12.66
CA LYS A 83 1.69 -6.78 -13.65
C LYS A 83 2.89 -6.14 -12.96
N VAL A 84 4.07 -6.46 -13.43
CA VAL A 84 5.30 -5.84 -12.93
C VAL A 84 5.36 -4.37 -13.37
N ALA A 85 5.47 -3.47 -12.39
CA ALA A 85 5.65 -2.04 -12.61
C ALA A 85 7.05 -1.55 -12.19
N SER A 86 7.73 -2.30 -11.31
CA SER A 86 9.09 -1.96 -10.88
C SER A 86 9.89 -3.21 -10.52
N ILE A 87 11.22 -3.09 -10.57
CA ILE A 87 12.17 -4.10 -10.12
C ILE A 87 13.24 -3.45 -9.24
N ALA A 88 13.65 -4.14 -8.18
CA ALA A 88 14.70 -3.69 -7.27
C ALA A 88 15.44 -4.89 -6.67
N LEU A 89 16.51 -4.63 -5.92
CA LEU A 89 17.04 -5.63 -5.00
C LEU A 89 16.31 -5.59 -3.67
N ASP A 90 16.34 -6.68 -2.91
CA ASP A 90 15.81 -6.73 -1.55
C ASP A 90 16.67 -5.90 -0.57
N LYS A 91 17.94 -5.65 -0.92
CA LYS A 91 18.89 -4.87 -0.10
C LYS A 91 19.97 -4.21 -0.96
N ALA A 92 20.48 -3.07 -0.52
CA ALA A 92 21.60 -2.33 -1.11
C ALA A 92 22.85 -2.37 -0.21
N THR A 93 22.78 -3.01 0.95
CA THR A 93 23.90 -3.20 1.87
C THR A 93 23.94 -4.63 2.37
N ILE A 94 25.16 -5.15 2.56
CA ILE A 94 25.40 -6.47 3.16
C ILE A 94 26.51 -6.36 4.20
N PRO A 95 26.56 -7.24 5.22
CA PRO A 95 27.69 -7.31 6.12
C PRO A 95 28.95 -7.74 5.35
N TYR A 96 30.10 -7.06 5.61
CA TYR A 96 31.39 -7.50 5.03
C TYR A 96 31.76 -8.89 5.56
N ALA A 97 32.61 -9.60 4.85
CA ALA A 97 33.13 -10.92 5.20
C ALA A 97 32.03 -11.95 5.56
N THR A 98 30.82 -11.79 4.99
CA THR A 98 29.68 -12.67 5.26
C THR A 98 28.95 -12.98 3.97
N GLU A 99 28.78 -14.27 3.65
CA GLU A 99 27.95 -14.71 2.54
C GLU A 99 26.48 -14.35 2.79
N THR A 100 25.95 -13.44 2.00
CA THR A 100 24.60 -12.88 2.16
C THR A 100 23.76 -13.16 0.93
N GLU A 101 22.58 -13.77 1.10
CA GLU A 101 21.61 -13.97 0.01
C GLU A 101 21.10 -12.62 -0.50
N VAL A 102 21.08 -12.45 -1.82
CA VAL A 102 20.56 -11.27 -2.51
C VAL A 102 19.46 -11.70 -3.46
N LYS A 103 18.36 -10.94 -3.46
CA LYS A 103 17.19 -11.21 -4.30
C LYS A 103 16.83 -10.01 -5.16
N LEU A 104 16.42 -10.30 -6.38
CA LEU A 104 15.61 -9.39 -7.18
C LEU A 104 14.16 -9.49 -6.69
N VAL A 105 13.52 -8.36 -6.51
CA VAL A 105 12.11 -8.25 -6.15
C VAL A 105 11.40 -7.43 -7.23
N SER A 106 10.38 -8.00 -7.84
CA SER A 106 9.49 -7.25 -8.73
C SER A 106 8.18 -6.93 -8.02
N LYS A 107 7.66 -5.73 -8.25
CA LYS A 107 6.42 -5.25 -7.64
C LYS A 107 5.48 -4.70 -8.70
N ASP A 108 4.19 -4.77 -8.42
CA ASP A 108 3.17 -4.06 -9.19
C ASP A 108 3.16 -2.55 -8.89
N ALA A 109 2.25 -1.81 -9.52
CA ALA A 109 2.10 -0.37 -9.32
C ALA A 109 1.69 0.00 -7.88
N ASN A 110 1.09 -0.91 -7.12
CA ASN A 110 0.64 -0.73 -5.75
C ASN A 110 1.67 -1.21 -4.70
N GLY A 111 2.84 -1.67 -5.16
CA GLY A 111 3.91 -2.17 -4.31
C GLY A 111 3.71 -3.60 -3.80
N VAL A 112 2.76 -4.35 -4.36
CA VAL A 112 2.60 -5.78 -4.08
C VAL A 112 3.72 -6.54 -4.77
N ILE A 113 4.38 -7.44 -4.04
CA ILE A 113 5.45 -8.27 -4.60
C ILE A 113 4.84 -9.30 -5.56
N VAL A 114 5.22 -9.18 -6.83
CA VAL A 114 4.84 -10.11 -7.90
C VAL A 114 5.77 -11.32 -7.92
N LYS A 115 7.08 -11.08 -7.76
CA LYS A 115 8.10 -12.14 -7.76
C LYS A 115 9.29 -11.77 -6.88
N GLU A 116 9.82 -12.75 -6.17
CA GLU A 116 11.14 -12.73 -5.57
C GLU A 116 12.00 -13.78 -6.30
N LEU A 117 13.15 -13.38 -6.81
CA LEU A 117 14.09 -14.24 -7.51
C LEU A 117 15.45 -14.15 -6.83
N LYS A 118 15.99 -15.26 -6.36
CA LYS A 118 17.33 -15.31 -5.79
C LYS A 118 18.37 -15.17 -6.90
N TYR A 119 19.50 -14.56 -6.60
CA TYR A 119 20.62 -14.55 -7.52
C TYR A 119 20.99 -15.98 -7.92
N GLY A 120 21.22 -16.22 -9.21
CA GLY A 120 21.51 -17.55 -9.75
C GLY A 120 20.29 -18.43 -10.02
N GLU A 121 19.09 -18.07 -9.61
CA GLU A 121 17.87 -18.75 -10.07
C GLU A 121 17.54 -18.32 -11.51
N ALA A 122 17.19 -19.28 -12.36
CA ALA A 122 16.79 -19.00 -13.73
C ALA A 122 15.29 -18.68 -13.82
N ASP A 123 14.98 -17.55 -14.45
CA ASP A 123 13.62 -17.19 -14.85
C ASP A 123 13.70 -16.42 -16.17
N ALA A 124 12.99 -16.89 -17.21
CA ALA A 124 13.06 -16.32 -18.55
C ALA A 124 12.65 -14.85 -18.64
N SER A 125 11.81 -14.39 -17.69
CA SER A 125 11.33 -13.01 -17.63
C SER A 125 12.31 -12.06 -16.95
N TYR A 126 13.40 -12.56 -16.35
CA TYR A 126 14.32 -11.72 -15.62
C TYR A 126 15.77 -11.97 -16.02
N ASP A 127 16.55 -10.89 -16.12
CA ASP A 127 18.00 -10.97 -16.10
C ASP A 127 18.48 -10.41 -14.76
N PHE A 128 19.35 -11.15 -14.09
CA PHE A 128 19.93 -10.76 -12.82
C PHE A 128 21.41 -11.16 -12.77
N THR A 129 22.28 -10.17 -12.87
CA THR A 129 23.74 -10.37 -12.80
C THR A 129 24.34 -9.57 -11.65
N ILE A 130 25.42 -10.06 -11.07
CA ILE A 130 26.21 -9.35 -10.04
C ILE A 130 27.67 -9.38 -10.46
N ASN A 131 28.27 -8.17 -10.55
CA ASN A 131 29.70 -7.99 -10.72
C ASN A 131 30.31 -7.50 -9.40
N THR A 132 31.21 -8.24 -8.81
CA THR A 132 31.85 -7.89 -7.54
C THR A 132 32.96 -6.83 -7.67
N ASN A 133 33.27 -6.38 -8.90
CA ASN A 133 34.32 -5.41 -9.19
C ASN A 133 35.71 -5.82 -8.62
N GLY A 134 35.95 -7.13 -8.44
CA GLY A 134 37.18 -7.65 -7.83
C GLY A 134 37.21 -7.60 -6.31
N ASN A 135 36.14 -7.15 -5.66
CA ASN A 135 36.08 -6.93 -4.18
C ASN A 135 35.48 -8.12 -3.43
N GLY A 136 35.23 -9.26 -4.11
CA GLY A 136 34.58 -10.42 -3.50
C GLY A 136 34.22 -11.47 -4.53
N TYR A 137 33.26 -12.31 -4.18
CA TYR A 137 32.76 -13.39 -5.06
C TYR A 137 31.27 -13.64 -4.85
N THR A 138 30.68 -14.39 -5.75
CA THR A 138 29.35 -14.96 -5.61
C THR A 138 29.44 -16.48 -5.45
N ASN A 139 28.57 -17.03 -4.57
CA ASN A 139 28.48 -18.47 -4.32
C ASN A 139 26.98 -18.86 -4.27
N GLY A 140 26.50 -19.52 -5.33
CA GLY A 140 25.06 -19.75 -5.51
C GLY A 140 24.28 -18.44 -5.46
N SER A 141 23.29 -18.33 -4.57
CA SER A 141 22.47 -17.12 -4.40
C SER A 141 23.09 -16.06 -3.47
N LYS A 142 24.31 -16.27 -3.00
CA LYS A 142 24.96 -15.42 -2.00
C LYS A 142 26.08 -14.59 -2.61
N LEU A 143 26.17 -13.35 -2.12
CA LEU A 143 27.24 -12.39 -2.39
C LEU A 143 28.14 -12.29 -1.14
N TYR A 144 29.45 -12.25 -1.37
CA TYR A 144 30.47 -12.00 -0.35
C TYR A 144 31.33 -10.82 -0.80
N LEU A 145 31.58 -9.86 0.11
CA LEU A 145 32.48 -8.73 -0.09
C LEU A 145 33.54 -8.70 1.03
N ASN A 146 34.79 -8.40 0.67
CA ASN A 146 35.96 -8.61 1.51
C ASN A 146 36.08 -7.63 2.68
N LYS A 147 35.78 -6.34 2.45
CA LYS A 147 36.04 -5.24 3.38
C LYS A 147 34.85 -4.28 3.45
N VAL A 148 34.77 -3.55 4.55
CA VAL A 148 33.83 -2.44 4.69
C VAL A 148 34.08 -1.40 3.61
N GLY A 149 33.04 -0.98 2.91
CA GLY A 149 33.07 -0.04 1.80
C GLY A 149 33.33 -0.68 0.43
N ASP A 150 33.66 -1.98 0.38
CA ASP A 150 33.70 -2.71 -0.90
C ASP A 150 32.31 -2.72 -1.55
N THR A 151 32.30 -2.69 -2.88
CA THR A 151 31.04 -2.64 -3.65
C THR A 151 30.95 -3.75 -4.68
N ALA A 152 29.73 -4.19 -4.94
CA ALA A 152 29.37 -4.93 -6.10
C ALA A 152 28.29 -4.17 -6.91
N THR A 153 28.23 -4.40 -8.21
CA THR A 153 27.19 -3.83 -9.06
C THR A 153 26.27 -4.95 -9.51
N ALA A 154 25.00 -4.87 -9.13
CA ALA A 154 23.96 -5.73 -9.68
C ALA A 154 23.32 -5.02 -10.89
N GLU A 155 23.07 -5.75 -11.96
CA GLU A 155 22.28 -5.31 -13.10
C GLU A 155 21.06 -6.22 -13.21
N ILE A 156 19.87 -5.59 -13.20
CA ILE A 156 18.58 -6.28 -13.19
C ILE A 156 17.68 -5.77 -14.30
N THR A 157 16.99 -6.70 -14.97
CA THR A 157 16.03 -6.39 -16.05
C THR A 157 14.80 -7.29 -15.90
N TYR A 158 13.63 -6.73 -16.12
CA TYR A 158 12.39 -7.49 -16.36
C TYR A 158 12.03 -7.42 -17.83
N LYS A 159 11.78 -8.57 -18.44
CA LYS A 159 11.43 -8.77 -19.85
C LYS A 159 9.96 -9.16 -19.95
N THR A 160 9.17 -8.34 -20.64
CA THR A 160 7.75 -8.64 -20.90
C THR A 160 7.52 -9.79 -21.88
N GLY A 161 8.54 -10.13 -22.67
CA GLY A 161 8.43 -11.05 -23.81
C GLY A 161 7.66 -10.46 -25.00
N LYS A 162 7.28 -9.19 -24.96
CA LYS A 162 6.61 -8.50 -26.07
C LYS A 162 7.62 -7.81 -26.97
N TYR A 163 7.28 -7.74 -28.25
CA TYR A 163 8.09 -7.10 -29.28
C TYR A 163 7.21 -6.19 -30.13
N ASP A 164 7.75 -5.06 -30.55
CA ASP A 164 7.11 -4.18 -31.51
C ASP A 164 7.13 -4.77 -32.93
N GLN A 165 6.54 -4.05 -33.89
CA GLN A 165 6.48 -4.48 -35.29
C GLN A 165 7.88 -4.62 -35.96
N ASN A 166 8.92 -4.04 -35.35
CA ASN A 166 10.30 -4.10 -35.83
C ASN A 166 11.14 -5.16 -35.09
N GLY A 167 10.52 -5.97 -34.21
CA GLY A 167 11.19 -6.99 -33.42
C GLY A 167 11.97 -6.43 -32.22
N LYS A 168 11.75 -5.16 -31.81
CA LYS A 168 12.38 -4.56 -30.63
C LYS A 168 11.56 -4.89 -29.38
N PRO A 169 12.21 -5.26 -28.26
CA PRO A 169 11.51 -5.50 -27.00
C PRO A 169 10.67 -4.30 -26.56
N GLU A 170 9.42 -4.56 -26.14
CA GLU A 170 8.46 -3.54 -25.72
C GLU A 170 8.07 -3.73 -24.25
N GLY A 171 8.05 -2.63 -23.50
CA GLY A 171 7.59 -2.60 -22.11
C GLY A 171 8.54 -3.25 -21.09
N ASN A 172 9.80 -3.54 -21.48
CA ASN A 172 10.81 -4.01 -20.53
C ASN A 172 11.12 -2.94 -19.48
N ILE A 173 11.46 -3.39 -18.27
CA ILE A 173 11.90 -2.51 -17.18
C ILE A 173 13.39 -2.77 -16.92
N GLY A 174 14.20 -1.72 -16.97
CA GLY A 174 15.64 -1.81 -16.84
C GLY A 174 16.35 -1.78 -18.21
N PRO A 175 17.67 -2.09 -18.27
CA PRO A 175 18.47 -2.56 -17.13
C PRO A 175 18.67 -1.49 -16.05
N ASN A 176 18.43 -1.86 -14.78
CA ASN A 176 18.69 -1.02 -13.62
C ASN A 176 20.00 -1.48 -12.97
N LYS A 177 20.90 -0.51 -12.66
CA LYS A 177 22.15 -0.79 -11.96
C LYS A 177 22.01 -0.38 -10.51
N VAL A 178 22.24 -1.34 -9.60
CA VAL A 178 22.18 -1.13 -8.15
C VAL A 178 23.54 -1.45 -7.55
N THR A 179 24.10 -0.48 -6.83
CA THR A 179 25.34 -0.69 -6.08
C THR A 179 25.00 -1.33 -4.73
N ILE A 180 25.63 -2.47 -4.44
CA ILE A 180 25.58 -3.15 -3.15
C ILE A 180 26.87 -2.82 -2.42
N THR A 181 26.78 -2.30 -1.19
CA THR A 181 27.93 -1.88 -0.39
C THR A 181 28.09 -2.78 0.83
N ALA A 182 29.32 -3.20 1.09
CA ALA A 182 29.68 -3.91 2.31
C ALA A 182 29.75 -2.97 3.51
N THR A 183 29.11 -3.34 4.62
CA THR A 183 29.04 -2.56 5.86
C THR A 183 29.64 -3.30 7.04
N ALA A 184 30.06 -2.58 8.08
CA ALA A 184 30.52 -3.19 9.33
C ALA A 184 29.33 -3.83 10.07
N GLN A 185 29.52 -5.02 10.61
CA GLN A 185 28.49 -5.74 11.36
C GLN A 185 28.15 -5.08 12.70
N SER A 186 29.07 -4.32 13.29
CA SER A 186 29.00 -3.90 14.71
C SER A 186 28.40 -2.52 14.96
N GLU A 187 28.20 -1.68 13.94
CA GLU A 187 27.83 -0.29 14.19
C GLU A 187 26.34 -0.01 14.12
N ILE A 188 25.60 -0.69 13.23
CA ILE A 188 24.15 -0.57 13.09
C ILE A 188 23.55 -1.94 12.84
N ASN A 189 22.73 -2.41 13.76
CA ASN A 189 22.07 -3.70 13.63
C ASN A 189 20.69 -3.59 12.98
N ASN A 190 20.02 -2.48 13.19
CA ASN A 190 18.68 -2.23 12.64
C ASN A 190 18.51 -0.76 12.27
N PHE A 191 18.01 -0.54 11.09
CA PHE A 191 17.67 0.78 10.58
C PHE A 191 16.23 0.75 10.06
N ALA A 192 15.34 1.49 10.73
CA ALA A 192 13.93 1.53 10.42
C ALA A 192 13.50 2.93 9.98
N VAL A 193 12.50 2.98 9.11
CA VAL A 193 11.84 4.20 8.66
C VAL A 193 10.33 4.07 8.81
N ARG A 194 9.68 5.19 9.14
CA ARG A 194 8.22 5.36 9.06
C ARG A 194 7.92 6.65 8.33
N ILE A 195 6.88 6.66 7.52
CA ILE A 195 6.50 7.81 6.70
C ILE A 195 5.14 8.34 7.15
N ASP A 196 5.05 9.66 7.37
CA ASP A 196 3.80 10.32 7.77
C ASP A 196 3.70 11.72 7.12
N ASP A 197 2.54 12.36 7.26
CA ASP A 197 2.26 13.70 6.72
C ASP A 197 3.06 14.81 7.44
N SER A 198 3.50 14.55 8.67
CA SER A 198 4.26 15.50 9.48
C SER A 198 5.27 14.80 10.38
N ALA A 199 6.28 15.55 10.84
CA ALA A 199 7.29 15.05 11.77
C ALA A 199 6.67 14.69 13.13
N LYS A 200 6.77 13.42 13.51
CA LYS A 200 6.28 12.83 14.77
C LYS A 200 7.39 12.04 15.43
N LYS A 201 7.23 11.68 16.71
CA LYS A 201 8.07 10.63 17.30
C LYS A 201 7.88 9.33 16.49
N PHE A 202 8.97 8.59 16.26
CA PHE A 202 8.96 7.38 15.43
C PHE A 202 7.80 6.43 15.76
N ASP A 203 7.58 6.13 17.05
CA ASP A 203 6.53 5.18 17.48
C ASP A 203 5.10 5.70 17.32
N LYS A 204 4.93 7.01 17.02
CA LYS A 204 3.61 7.64 16.75
C LYS A 204 3.34 7.87 15.28
N ALA A 205 4.32 7.63 14.42
CA ALA A 205 4.17 7.72 12.98
C ALA A 205 3.50 6.47 12.40
N LYS A 206 2.87 6.62 11.23
CA LYS A 206 2.29 5.48 10.49
C LYS A 206 3.39 4.45 10.20
N ASP A 207 3.10 3.18 10.47
CA ASP A 207 4.03 2.09 10.23
C ASP A 207 4.03 1.70 8.75
N THR A 208 4.63 2.54 7.94
CA THR A 208 4.77 2.35 6.50
C THR A 208 6.09 2.91 5.98
N ASN A 209 6.67 2.26 4.98
CA ASN A 209 7.77 2.77 4.17
C ASN A 209 7.31 3.15 2.74
N LYS A 210 5.98 3.24 2.51
CA LYS A 210 5.40 3.55 1.20
C LYS A 210 5.05 5.03 1.09
N ILE A 211 5.26 5.59 -0.10
CA ILE A 211 4.87 6.95 -0.48
C ILE A 211 4.40 6.90 -1.94
N ALA A 212 3.32 7.61 -2.27
CA ALA A 212 2.85 7.65 -3.65
C ALA A 212 3.61 8.69 -4.48
N VAL A 213 3.73 8.45 -5.78
CA VAL A 213 4.30 9.42 -6.73
C VAL A 213 3.63 10.79 -6.55
N ASN A 214 4.41 11.86 -6.69
CA ASN A 214 4.03 13.26 -6.49
C ASN A 214 3.69 13.65 -5.04
N GLU A 215 3.81 12.76 -4.07
CA GLU A 215 3.66 13.13 -2.67
C GLU A 215 4.96 13.66 -2.07
N THR A 216 4.80 14.63 -1.17
CA THR A 216 5.84 15.08 -0.24
C THR A 216 5.40 14.72 1.16
N LYS A 217 6.21 13.95 1.87
CA LYS A 217 5.95 13.42 3.22
C LYS A 217 7.19 13.60 4.09
N VAL A 218 7.11 13.13 5.32
CA VAL A 218 8.22 13.14 6.26
C VAL A 218 8.59 11.72 6.64
N ALA A 219 9.85 11.36 6.45
CA ALA A 219 10.42 10.10 6.89
C ALA A 219 11.05 10.27 8.28
N MET A 220 10.59 9.53 9.27
CA MET A 220 11.16 9.43 10.61
C MET A 220 12.04 8.20 10.68
N PHE A 221 13.20 8.33 11.28
CA PHE A 221 14.21 7.27 11.37
C PHE A 221 14.39 6.76 12.80
N LYS A 222 14.65 5.45 12.91
CA LYS A 222 15.10 4.80 14.14
C LYS A 222 16.33 3.96 13.82
N ILE A 223 17.44 4.28 14.45
CA ILE A 223 18.71 3.57 14.32
C ILE A 223 18.97 2.83 15.64
N GLN A 224 19.24 1.54 15.59
CA GLN A 224 19.54 0.73 16.74
C GLN A 224 20.92 0.06 16.58
N ASN A 225 21.67 -0.04 17.67
CA ASN A 225 22.93 -0.78 17.73
C ASN A 225 22.69 -2.31 17.77
N ALA A 226 23.78 -3.08 17.86
CA ALA A 226 23.74 -4.54 17.93
C ALA A 226 22.94 -5.08 19.12
N ASP A 227 22.81 -4.32 20.20
CA ASP A 227 22.05 -4.66 21.40
C ASP A 227 20.58 -4.21 21.33
N ASN A 228 20.10 -3.79 20.14
CA ASN A 228 18.78 -3.20 19.91
C ASN A 228 18.49 -1.90 20.69
N GLN A 229 19.52 -1.24 21.20
CA GLN A 229 19.38 0.05 21.87
C GLN A 229 19.32 1.19 20.82
N GLU A 230 18.38 2.10 20.99
CA GLU A 230 18.25 3.25 20.09
C GLU A 230 19.44 4.20 20.23
N ILE A 231 20.01 4.56 19.10
CA ILE A 231 21.06 5.58 19.03
C ILE A 231 20.38 6.96 19.11
N SER A 232 20.71 7.75 20.10
CA SER A 232 20.11 9.08 20.32
C SER A 232 20.80 10.21 19.55
N ASP A 233 22.10 10.08 19.27
CA ASP A 233 22.89 11.10 18.58
C ASP A 233 23.02 10.79 17.09
N TYR A 234 22.18 11.46 16.30
CA TYR A 234 22.20 11.36 14.85
C TYR A 234 23.15 12.35 14.16
N SER A 235 23.85 13.23 14.90
CA SER A 235 24.71 14.27 14.34
C SER A 235 25.85 13.72 13.47
N LYS A 236 26.33 12.52 13.80
CA LYS A 236 27.41 11.83 13.10
C LYS A 236 26.98 11.14 11.81
N TYR A 237 25.66 11.07 11.56
CA TYR A 237 25.12 10.38 10.39
C TYR A 237 24.67 11.37 9.32
N THR A 238 24.82 10.96 8.06
CA THR A 238 24.25 11.63 6.90
C THR A 238 23.37 10.66 6.13
N PHE A 239 22.40 11.20 5.42
CA PHE A 239 21.37 10.46 4.71
C PHE A 239 21.41 10.85 3.23
N GLU A 240 21.33 9.87 2.35
CA GLU A 240 21.34 10.09 0.91
C GLU A 240 20.39 9.12 0.21
N SER A 241 19.68 9.59 -0.82
CA SER A 241 18.93 8.70 -1.68
C SER A 241 19.86 7.94 -2.62
N SER A 242 19.66 6.63 -2.76
CA SER A 242 20.37 5.81 -3.75
C SER A 242 20.02 6.20 -5.19
N ASP A 243 18.84 6.77 -5.39
CA ASP A 243 18.37 7.27 -6.70
C ASP A 243 17.53 8.54 -6.53
N LYS A 244 18.15 9.68 -6.81
CA LYS A 244 17.51 10.99 -6.72
C LYS A 244 16.45 11.24 -7.80
N SER A 245 16.42 10.44 -8.86
CA SER A 245 15.37 10.50 -9.88
C SER A 245 14.08 9.80 -9.45
N VAL A 246 14.15 8.95 -8.43
CA VAL A 246 13.03 8.19 -7.86
C VAL A 246 12.55 8.81 -6.55
N LEU A 247 13.49 9.14 -5.65
CA LEU A 247 13.20 9.71 -4.34
C LEU A 247 14.17 10.86 -4.03
N MET A 248 13.65 12.02 -3.72
CA MET A 248 14.44 13.18 -3.30
C MET A 248 14.33 13.40 -1.79
N LEU A 249 15.45 13.70 -1.13
CA LEU A 249 15.51 14.10 0.26
C LEU A 249 15.68 15.61 0.35
N ALA A 250 14.93 16.26 1.24
CA ALA A 250 15.04 17.70 1.47
C ALA A 250 16.33 18.11 2.20
N SER A 251 16.97 17.17 2.90
CA SER A 251 18.21 17.40 3.64
C SER A 251 19.02 16.10 3.73
N ASN A 252 20.32 16.20 3.92
CA ASN A 252 21.18 15.06 4.26
C ASN A 252 21.37 14.88 5.77
N LYS A 253 20.73 15.69 6.60
CA LYS A 253 20.72 15.61 8.07
C LYS A 253 19.29 15.54 8.57
N VAL A 254 19.08 14.82 9.66
CA VAL A 254 17.77 14.79 10.32
C VAL A 254 17.48 16.09 11.05
N GLY A 255 16.23 16.48 11.04
CA GLY A 255 15.67 17.57 11.83
C GLY A 255 14.95 17.05 13.07
N THR A 256 13.91 17.77 13.48
CA THR A 256 13.06 17.43 14.63
C THR A 256 12.53 16.01 14.54
N ASN A 257 12.53 15.28 15.66
CA ASN A 257 12.08 13.88 15.76
C ASN A 257 12.85 12.91 14.83
N ASN A 258 14.12 13.18 14.57
CA ASN A 258 14.97 12.38 13.69
C ASN A 258 14.33 12.19 12.30
N SER A 259 13.85 13.27 11.71
CA SER A 259 13.06 13.21 10.48
C SER A 259 13.69 13.99 9.32
N ILE A 260 13.36 13.58 8.09
CA ILE A 260 13.74 14.28 6.85
C ILE A 260 12.51 14.33 5.93
N GLY A 261 12.28 15.50 5.32
CA GLY A 261 11.29 15.62 4.23
C GLY A 261 11.73 14.81 3.01
N ILE A 262 10.81 14.08 2.43
CA ILE A 262 11.03 13.26 1.24
C ILE A 262 9.97 13.57 0.18
N THR A 263 10.37 13.57 -1.09
CA THR A 263 9.47 13.74 -2.24
C THR A 263 9.64 12.57 -3.19
N ALA A 264 8.54 11.91 -3.51
CA ALA A 264 8.49 10.79 -4.44
C ALA A 264 8.31 11.30 -5.87
N LEU A 265 9.21 10.95 -6.78
CA LEU A 265 9.24 11.46 -8.15
C LEU A 265 8.80 10.44 -9.18
N LYS A 266 9.07 9.15 -8.95
CA LYS A 266 8.80 8.08 -9.91
C LYS A 266 8.51 6.77 -9.18
N ASN A 267 7.60 5.99 -9.71
CA ASN A 267 7.30 4.64 -9.20
C ASN A 267 8.57 3.76 -9.19
N GLY A 268 8.77 3.03 -8.11
CA GLY A 268 9.91 2.15 -7.91
C GLY A 268 10.31 2.01 -6.45
N THR A 269 11.50 1.48 -6.22
CA THR A 269 12.10 1.42 -4.87
C THR A 269 13.41 2.21 -4.88
N ALA A 270 13.54 3.15 -3.95
CA ALA A 270 14.80 3.81 -3.67
C ALA A 270 15.25 3.47 -2.23
N TYR A 271 16.55 3.45 -2.01
CA TYR A 271 17.10 3.25 -0.68
C TYR A 271 17.54 4.59 -0.09
N ILE A 272 17.22 4.82 1.17
CA ILE A 272 17.88 5.87 1.94
C ILE A 272 19.12 5.24 2.56
N LEU A 273 20.27 5.68 2.12
CA LEU A 273 21.58 5.26 2.59
C LEU A 273 21.93 6.08 3.84
N VAL A 274 22.35 5.40 4.89
CA VAL A 274 22.90 6.04 6.10
C VAL A 274 24.39 5.96 6.02
N LYS A 275 25.05 7.12 6.14
CA LYS A 275 26.51 7.24 6.11
C LYS A 275 27.03 7.76 7.45
N LYS A 276 28.18 7.25 7.87
CA LYS A 276 28.99 7.77 8.96
C LYS A 276 30.43 7.90 8.45
N ASP A 277 31.03 9.05 8.61
CA ASP A 277 32.37 9.36 8.09
C ASP A 277 32.48 9.00 6.58
N ASP A 278 31.47 9.42 5.80
CA ASP A 278 31.28 9.17 4.35
C ASP A 278 31.16 7.70 3.93
N LYS A 279 31.17 6.76 4.87
CA LYS A 279 30.95 5.34 4.60
C LYS A 279 29.49 4.95 4.84
N VAL A 280 28.92 4.16 3.92
CA VAL A 280 27.58 3.61 4.09
C VAL A 280 27.62 2.58 5.22
N VAL A 281 26.83 2.81 6.27
CA VAL A 281 26.71 1.94 7.45
C VAL A 281 25.36 1.23 7.51
N GLY A 282 24.40 1.64 6.70
CA GLY A 282 23.09 0.99 6.59
C GLY A 282 22.25 1.57 5.47
N SER A 283 21.15 0.93 5.19
CA SER A 283 20.15 1.41 4.24
C SER A 283 18.75 0.95 4.62
N VAL A 284 17.76 1.71 4.16
CA VAL A 284 16.35 1.31 4.26
C VAL A 284 15.65 1.56 2.92
N ALA A 285 14.83 0.62 2.51
CA ALA A 285 14.04 0.73 1.30
C ALA A 285 12.83 1.64 1.52
N ILE A 286 12.58 2.54 0.58
CA ILE A 286 11.36 3.32 0.43
C ILE A 286 10.68 2.84 -0.83
N ASP A 287 9.44 2.42 -0.71
CA ASP A 287 8.61 1.99 -1.83
C ASP A 287 7.79 3.15 -2.35
N ILE A 288 8.13 3.61 -3.54
CA ILE A 288 7.36 4.63 -4.24
C ILE A 288 6.32 3.91 -5.10
N VAL A 289 5.05 4.08 -4.70
CA VAL A 289 3.91 3.43 -5.35
C VAL A 289 3.23 4.39 -6.32
N ALA A 290 2.30 3.89 -7.13
CA ALA A 290 1.58 4.70 -8.11
C ALA A 290 0.91 5.93 -7.46
N GLU A 291 0.76 6.99 -8.23
CA GLU A 291 0.03 8.18 -7.81
C GLU A 291 -1.37 7.80 -7.30
N ARG A 292 -1.83 8.48 -6.23
CA ARG A 292 -3.14 8.20 -5.65
C ARG A 292 -4.25 8.54 -6.64
N ALA A 293 -5.22 7.65 -6.75
CA ALA A 293 -6.42 7.84 -7.55
C ALA A 293 -7.62 7.31 -6.77
N VAL A 294 -8.79 7.87 -7.01
CA VAL A 294 -10.03 7.36 -6.41
C VAL A 294 -10.28 5.94 -6.89
N ALA A 295 -10.47 5.01 -5.96
CA ALA A 295 -10.71 3.59 -6.25
C ALA A 295 -12.07 3.12 -5.76
N THR A 296 -12.54 3.59 -4.58
CA THR A 296 -13.81 3.15 -4.01
C THR A 296 -14.64 4.32 -3.51
N LEU A 297 -15.96 4.09 -3.51
CA LEU A 297 -16.95 4.99 -2.96
C LEU A 297 -17.74 4.23 -1.90
N ASP A 298 -17.71 4.74 -0.67
CA ASP A 298 -18.50 4.23 0.45
C ASP A 298 -19.60 5.21 0.82
N VAL A 299 -20.73 4.70 1.23
CA VAL A 299 -21.84 5.48 1.78
C VAL A 299 -22.10 5.07 3.24
N ASP A 300 -22.50 6.01 4.07
CA ASP A 300 -22.80 5.72 5.48
C ASP A 300 -24.14 5.00 5.70
N LYS A 301 -25.00 4.99 4.68
CA LYS A 301 -26.32 4.36 4.70
C LYS A 301 -26.66 3.79 3.32
N THR A 302 -27.08 2.55 3.28
CA THR A 302 -27.61 1.89 2.08
C THR A 302 -29.14 1.99 2.02
N ASP A 303 -29.79 2.16 3.19
CA ASP A 303 -31.24 2.27 3.31
C ASP A 303 -31.60 3.61 3.96
N VAL A 304 -32.57 4.31 3.35
CA VAL A 304 -33.07 5.59 3.82
C VAL A 304 -34.58 5.54 3.84
N THR A 305 -35.17 5.71 5.03
CA THR A 305 -36.60 5.82 5.20
C THR A 305 -37.01 7.28 5.27
N LEU A 306 -37.91 7.69 4.41
CA LEU A 306 -38.52 9.02 4.38
C LEU A 306 -39.93 8.95 4.94
N SER A 307 -40.32 9.93 5.77
CA SER A 307 -41.68 10.04 6.28
C SER A 307 -42.55 10.82 5.31
N LYS A 308 -43.70 10.23 4.94
CA LYS A 308 -44.66 10.90 4.08
C LYS A 308 -45.44 12.01 4.80
N ASP A 309 -45.49 11.95 6.12
CA ASP A 309 -46.30 12.86 6.95
C ASP A 309 -45.56 14.14 7.31
N LEU A 310 -44.27 14.21 7.01
CA LEU A 310 -43.44 15.40 7.17
C LEU A 310 -43.15 16.02 5.81
N SER A 311 -43.79 17.14 5.50
CA SER A 311 -43.41 17.95 4.35
C SER A 311 -41.93 18.32 4.45
N ASN A 312 -41.12 17.91 3.47
CA ASN A 312 -39.68 18.13 3.39
C ASN A 312 -38.82 17.26 4.35
N ASP A 313 -39.20 16.05 4.67
CA ASP A 313 -38.27 15.14 5.33
C ASP A 313 -37.05 14.90 4.42
N THR A 314 -35.89 15.39 4.87
CA THR A 314 -34.64 15.31 4.14
C THR A 314 -33.66 14.40 4.87
N LYS A 315 -33.24 13.33 4.23
CA LYS A 315 -32.21 12.42 4.74
C LYS A 315 -30.91 12.59 3.95
N LYS A 316 -29.85 12.80 4.68
CA LYS A 316 -28.49 12.89 4.11
C LYS A 316 -27.83 11.54 4.12
N VAL A 317 -27.14 11.23 3.04
CA VAL A 317 -26.26 10.11 2.90
C VAL A 317 -24.85 10.66 2.68
N ASN A 318 -23.96 10.39 3.62
CA ASN A 318 -22.58 10.83 3.52
C ASN A 318 -21.80 9.89 2.60
N VAL A 319 -20.98 10.48 1.75
CA VAL A 319 -20.12 9.75 0.81
C VAL A 319 -18.68 9.89 1.25
N THR A 320 -17.97 8.77 1.28
CA THR A 320 -16.54 8.72 1.54
C THR A 320 -15.88 8.07 0.33
N LEU A 321 -15.01 8.81 -0.34
CA LEU A 321 -14.13 8.25 -1.35
C LEU A 321 -12.85 7.76 -0.67
N LYS A 322 -12.35 6.63 -1.15
CA LYS A 322 -11.03 6.11 -0.78
C LYS A 322 -10.21 5.90 -2.03
N ASP A 323 -8.91 6.07 -1.88
CA ASP A 323 -7.96 5.74 -2.93
C ASP A 323 -7.69 4.22 -3.00
N GLN A 324 -6.87 3.80 -3.94
CA GLN A 324 -6.47 2.40 -4.13
C GLN A 324 -5.69 1.80 -2.96
N TYR A 325 -5.25 2.62 -2.01
CA TYR A 325 -4.56 2.18 -0.79
C TYR A 325 -5.48 2.10 0.42
N GLY A 326 -6.78 2.40 0.23
CA GLY A 326 -7.79 2.39 1.28
C GLY A 326 -7.80 3.65 2.16
N ASP A 327 -6.96 4.63 1.86
CA ASP A 327 -6.94 5.91 2.56
C ASP A 327 -8.07 6.81 2.04
N LYS A 328 -8.61 7.63 2.95
CA LYS A 328 -9.65 8.61 2.58
C LYS A 328 -9.11 9.59 1.56
N TRP A 329 -9.83 9.74 0.42
CA TRP A 329 -9.49 10.70 -0.62
C TRP A 329 -9.57 12.14 -0.10
N GLY A 330 -8.50 12.89 -0.26
CA GLY A 330 -8.40 14.29 0.17
C GLY A 330 -8.58 15.32 -0.93
N GLY A 331 -8.60 14.91 -2.20
CA GLY A 331 -8.77 15.80 -3.35
C GLY A 331 -10.22 16.17 -3.60
N ASP A 332 -10.42 17.10 -4.51
CA ASP A 332 -11.75 17.53 -4.98
C ASP A 332 -12.39 16.44 -5.83
N TYR A 333 -13.71 16.37 -5.79
CA TYR A 333 -14.51 15.45 -6.60
C TYR A 333 -15.92 15.99 -6.82
N ASN A 334 -16.53 15.57 -7.91
CA ASN A 334 -17.94 15.81 -8.21
C ASN A 334 -18.71 14.49 -8.09
N LEU A 335 -19.84 14.52 -7.41
CA LEU A 335 -20.77 13.39 -7.33
C LEU A 335 -21.92 13.63 -8.30
N ASN A 336 -22.09 12.67 -9.22
CA ASN A 336 -23.33 12.56 -9.98
C ASN A 336 -24.17 11.48 -9.34
N VAL A 337 -25.36 11.84 -8.88
CA VAL A 337 -26.32 10.91 -8.28
C VAL A 337 -27.50 10.78 -9.23
N GLU A 338 -27.72 9.58 -9.75
CA GLU A 338 -28.83 9.27 -10.63
C GLU A 338 -29.85 8.38 -9.90
N CYS A 339 -31.11 8.73 -9.99
CA CYS A 339 -32.20 7.90 -9.50
C CYS A 339 -32.57 6.90 -10.61
N LEU A 340 -32.24 5.62 -10.41
CA LEU A 340 -32.52 4.56 -11.39
C LEU A 340 -33.97 4.08 -11.37
N SER A 341 -34.75 4.46 -10.34
CA SER A 341 -36.18 4.12 -10.24
C SER A 341 -37.02 5.40 -10.17
N THR A 342 -37.85 5.58 -11.17
CA THR A 342 -38.89 6.63 -11.17
C THR A 342 -40.19 6.16 -10.49
N ASP A 343 -40.26 4.88 -10.11
CA ASP A 343 -41.46 4.21 -9.64
C ASP A 343 -41.49 4.00 -8.13
N ALA A 344 -40.71 4.79 -7.36
CA ALA A 344 -40.82 4.76 -5.91
C ALA A 344 -42.26 5.06 -5.48
N LYS A 345 -42.90 4.08 -4.83
CA LYS A 345 -44.28 4.17 -4.37
C LYS A 345 -44.30 4.12 -2.84
N ASP A 346 -45.24 4.87 -2.25
CA ASP A 346 -45.55 4.71 -0.83
C ASP A 346 -46.28 3.41 -0.55
N ALA A 347 -46.57 3.07 0.71
CA ALA A 347 -47.30 1.88 1.11
C ALA A 347 -48.74 1.86 0.55
N GLN A 348 -49.24 2.98 0.04
CA GLN A 348 -50.57 3.12 -0.59
C GLN A 348 -50.50 3.13 -2.11
N GLY A 349 -49.32 2.98 -2.71
CA GLY A 349 -49.09 2.89 -4.14
C GLY A 349 -48.97 4.26 -4.86
N ASN A 350 -48.91 5.38 -4.13
CA ASN A 350 -48.69 6.71 -4.73
C ASN A 350 -47.21 6.88 -5.13
N THR A 351 -46.99 7.50 -6.29
CA THR A 351 -45.65 7.77 -6.79
C THR A 351 -44.94 8.80 -5.91
N LEU A 352 -43.75 8.47 -5.41
CA LEU A 352 -42.87 9.40 -4.68
C LEU A 352 -41.90 10.05 -5.65
N THR A 353 -41.87 11.37 -5.66
CA THR A 353 -40.83 12.12 -6.39
C THR A 353 -39.63 12.27 -5.46
N VAL A 354 -38.53 11.60 -5.80
CA VAL A 354 -37.24 11.75 -5.10
C VAL A 354 -36.43 12.81 -5.86
N ASN A 355 -36.19 13.94 -5.23
CA ASN A 355 -35.26 14.92 -5.75
C ASN A 355 -33.87 14.61 -5.22
N THR A 356 -32.95 14.28 -6.11
CA THR A 356 -31.53 14.22 -5.76
C THR A 356 -30.93 15.61 -5.83
N VAL A 357 -30.33 16.06 -4.75
CA VAL A 357 -29.52 17.27 -4.74
C VAL A 357 -28.09 16.87 -5.10
N ASN A 358 -27.56 17.38 -6.19
CA ASN A 358 -26.15 17.17 -6.52
C ASN A 358 -25.29 17.67 -5.38
N ALA A 359 -24.50 16.77 -4.77
CA ALA A 359 -23.50 17.15 -3.81
C ALA A 359 -22.35 17.81 -4.57
N ASN A 360 -22.01 19.04 -4.20
CA ASN A 360 -20.78 19.64 -4.68
C ASN A 360 -19.58 19.12 -3.86
N ALA A 361 -18.38 19.35 -4.34
CA ALA A 361 -17.12 18.90 -3.72
C ALA A 361 -16.98 19.28 -2.23
N SER A 362 -17.67 20.34 -1.78
CA SER A 362 -17.60 20.83 -0.40
C SER A 362 -18.56 20.10 0.56
N SER A 363 -19.69 19.56 0.09
CA SER A 363 -20.72 18.99 0.96
C SER A 363 -20.49 17.52 1.34
N LYS A 364 -19.78 16.75 0.52
CA LYS A 364 -19.44 15.33 0.79
C LYS A 364 -20.65 14.43 1.16
N TYR A 365 -21.86 14.84 0.76
CA TYR A 365 -23.10 14.08 0.93
C TYR A 365 -24.05 14.37 -0.20
N PHE A 366 -25.01 13.47 -0.40
CA PHE A 366 -26.22 13.74 -1.16
C PHE A 366 -27.44 13.60 -0.24
N ALA A 367 -28.55 14.23 -0.60
CA ALA A 367 -29.73 14.23 0.20
C ALA A 367 -30.96 13.78 -0.62
N PHE A 368 -31.78 12.96 0.00
CA PHE A 368 -33.09 12.61 -0.49
C PHE A 368 -34.13 13.47 0.24
N THR A 369 -35.03 14.09 -0.54
CA THR A 369 -36.17 14.83 0.01
C THR A 369 -37.43 14.22 -0.56
N ALA A 370 -38.33 13.73 0.30
CA ALA A 370 -39.66 13.37 -0.12
C ALA A 370 -40.48 14.63 -0.38
N LYS A 371 -40.90 14.87 -1.61
CA LYS A 371 -41.99 15.80 -1.86
C LYS A 371 -43.28 15.00 -1.76
N THR A 372 -43.97 15.16 -0.66
CA THR A 372 -45.37 14.74 -0.62
C THR A 372 -46.15 15.63 -1.55
N CYS A 373 -46.65 15.07 -2.62
CA CYS A 373 -47.85 15.61 -3.19
C CYS A 373 -48.98 15.31 -2.20
N LEU A 374 -49.27 16.23 -1.28
CA LEU A 374 -50.48 16.18 -0.50
C LEU A 374 -51.64 16.38 -1.47
N LEU A 375 -52.19 15.30 -2.00
CA LEU A 375 -53.60 15.28 -2.31
C LEU A 375 -54.35 15.39 -0.98
N TYR A 376 -54.59 16.60 -0.56
CA TYR A 376 -55.65 16.88 0.41
C TYR A 376 -56.94 16.44 -0.23
N THR A 377 -57.39 15.24 0.01
CA THR A 377 -58.79 14.96 0.05
C THR A 377 -59.29 15.59 1.33
N SER A 378 -59.71 16.83 1.22
CA SER A 378 -60.55 17.46 2.25
C SER A 378 -61.65 16.47 2.57
N PRO A 379 -61.82 16.06 3.82
CA PRO A 379 -63.05 15.35 4.19
C PRO A 379 -64.19 16.29 3.87
N SER A 380 -64.98 15.90 2.89
CA SER A 380 -66.22 16.59 2.58
C SER A 380 -67.05 16.73 3.86
N PRO A 381 -67.49 17.96 4.19
CA PRO A 381 -68.40 18.14 5.30
C PRO A 381 -69.78 17.64 4.84
N ARG A 382 -70.09 16.41 5.16
CA ARG A 382 -71.41 15.82 5.09
C ARG A 382 -71.43 14.72 6.11
N ASP A 383 -72.20 14.67 7.04
CA ASP A 383 -73.61 15.05 7.19
C ASP A 383 -73.92 15.32 8.65
N THR A 384 -74.41 16.50 8.87
CA THR A 384 -75.36 16.71 9.94
C THR A 384 -76.72 16.30 9.38
N ARG A 385 -77.23 15.19 9.81
CA ARG A 385 -78.64 14.92 10.15
C ARG A 385 -78.75 13.78 11.11
#